data_4b07e321e0ad2d01603aa6af2dd9cf54
#
_entry.id   4b07e321e0ad2d01603aa6af2dd9cf54
#
_cell.length_a   1.000
_cell.length_b   1.000
_cell.length_c   1.000
_cell.angle_alpha   90.00
_cell.angle_beta   90.00
_cell.angle_gamma   90.00
#
_symmetry.space_group_name_H-M   'P 1'
#
loop_
_entity.id
_entity.type
_entity.pdbx_description
1 polymer ?
#
loop_
_entity_poly.entity_id
_entity_poly.type
_entity_poly.pdbx_seq_one_letter_code
_entity_poly.pdbx_strand_id
1 'polypeptide(L)'
;MIQCLAEETKSGESVVRYIALQEDKVVTGPDAASLDVEPAFHFAIEGPSFEVVCDNMRDSVLPFLATRGAVFARMRPDMKQRLVEILQDLDFVVIMCGDGANDCGALKAANAGISLSEAEASVAAPFTSKTPDISCVPALIRSPFFLIPHCFSLFTQ
;
A
#
# COMPACT_ATOMS: atom_id res chain seq x y z
N MET A 1 -17.02 2.24 -1.56
CA MET A 1 -15.60 2.68 -1.71
C MET A 1 -15.56 4.19 -1.73
N ILE A 2 -14.62 4.79 -1.06
CA ILE A 2 -14.47 6.25 -0.97
C ILE A 2 -13.18 6.63 -1.68
N GLN A 3 -13.26 7.53 -2.65
CA GLN A 3 -12.08 8.12 -3.28
C GLN A 3 -11.53 9.24 -2.41
N CYS A 4 -10.25 9.18 -2.10
CA CYS A 4 -9.52 10.22 -1.41
C CYS A 4 -8.79 11.10 -2.43
N LEU A 5 -9.09 12.39 -2.45
CA LEU A 5 -8.41 13.41 -3.24
C LEU A 5 -7.71 14.37 -2.29
N ALA A 6 -6.39 14.42 -2.35
CA ALA A 6 -5.60 15.40 -1.62
C ALA A 6 -4.94 16.34 -2.61
N GLU A 7 -5.07 17.63 -2.37
CA GLU A 7 -4.53 18.70 -3.21
C GLU A 7 -3.90 19.78 -2.33
N GLU A 8 -2.82 20.35 -2.80
CA GLU A 8 -2.22 21.53 -2.19
C GLU A 8 -2.83 22.78 -2.83
N THR A 9 -3.40 23.66 -1.99
CA THR A 9 -4.00 24.91 -2.46
C THR A 9 -2.92 25.92 -2.82
N LYS A 10 -3.29 26.93 -3.61
CA LYS A 10 -2.40 28.05 -3.96
C LYS A 10 -1.88 28.84 -2.75
N SER A 11 -2.51 28.67 -1.59
CA SER A 11 -2.08 29.26 -0.32
C SER A 11 -1.08 28.36 0.44
N GLY A 12 -0.70 27.18 -0.08
CA GLY A 12 0.19 26.24 0.59
C GLY A 12 -0.53 25.38 1.65
N GLU A 13 -1.84 25.39 1.67
CA GLU A 13 -2.66 24.61 2.59
C GLU A 13 -3.09 23.30 1.90
N SER A 14 -2.90 22.16 2.56
CA SER A 14 -3.28 20.86 2.00
C SER A 14 -4.71 20.52 2.40
N VAL A 15 -5.55 20.24 1.42
CA VAL A 15 -6.96 19.90 1.63
C VAL A 15 -7.24 18.49 1.13
N VAL A 16 -7.91 17.69 1.97
CA VAL A 16 -8.40 16.36 1.60
C VAL A 16 -9.90 16.40 1.39
N ARG A 17 -10.32 15.84 0.27
CA ARG A 17 -11.73 15.64 -0.07
C ARG A 17 -12.02 14.15 -0.21
N TYR A 18 -13.13 13.71 0.32
CA TYR A 18 -13.59 12.33 0.22
C TYR A 18 -14.83 12.27 -0.66
N ILE A 19 -14.81 11.41 -1.67
CA ILE A 19 -15.92 11.23 -2.61
C ILE A 19 -16.42 9.78 -2.52
N ALA A 20 -17.69 9.60 -2.19
CA ALA A 20 -18.33 8.29 -2.21
C ALA A 20 -18.61 7.88 -3.66
N LEU A 21 -17.92 6.83 -4.15
CA LEU A 21 -18.00 6.38 -5.55
C LEU A 21 -19.37 5.78 -5.94
N GLN A 22 -20.22 5.46 -4.97
CA GLN A 22 -21.55 4.87 -5.23
C GLN A 22 -22.68 5.91 -5.33
N GLU A 23 -22.46 7.14 -4.84
CA GLU A 23 -23.52 8.14 -4.71
C GLU A 23 -23.16 9.49 -5.32
N ASP A 24 -21.97 9.64 -5.92
CA ASP A 24 -21.40 10.93 -6.37
C ASP A 24 -21.47 12.04 -5.32
N LYS A 25 -21.54 11.65 -4.04
CA LYS A 25 -21.69 12.56 -2.92
C LYS A 25 -20.33 12.93 -2.36
N VAL A 26 -19.98 14.20 -2.43
CA VAL A 26 -18.79 14.72 -1.75
C VAL A 26 -19.06 14.72 -0.24
N VAL A 27 -18.35 13.88 0.49
CA VAL A 27 -18.35 13.92 1.96
C VAL A 27 -17.23 14.87 2.36
N THR A 28 -17.55 16.14 2.54
CA THR A 28 -16.60 17.13 3.04
C THR A 28 -16.55 17.07 4.56
N GLY A 29 -15.39 16.75 5.10
CA GLY A 29 -15.11 16.91 6.52
C GLY A 29 -13.59 16.95 6.74
N PRO A 30 -13.08 17.91 7.53
CA PRO A 30 -11.66 18.03 7.80
C PRO A 30 -11.10 16.91 8.69
N ASP A 31 -11.95 16.13 9.34
CA ASP A 31 -11.55 15.15 10.32
C ASP A 31 -11.83 13.73 9.83
N ALA A 32 -10.76 12.97 9.61
CA ALA A 32 -10.85 11.51 9.44
C ALA A 32 -11.58 10.84 10.62
N ALA A 33 -11.60 11.46 11.79
CA ALA A 33 -12.35 11.05 12.97
C ALA A 33 -13.86 11.13 12.78
N SER A 34 -14.39 11.99 11.89
CA SER A 34 -15.82 12.04 11.56
C SER A 34 -16.29 10.91 10.65
N LEU A 35 -15.35 10.15 10.09
CA LEU A 35 -15.59 8.93 9.28
C LEU A 35 -15.70 7.66 10.16
N ASP A 36 -15.86 7.80 11.44
CA ASP A 36 -16.13 6.71 12.40
C ASP A 36 -17.51 6.06 12.19
N VAL A 37 -18.14 6.40 11.05
CA VAL A 37 -19.44 5.91 10.64
C VAL A 37 -19.26 4.70 9.74
N GLU A 38 -19.38 3.53 10.35
CA GLU A 38 -19.48 2.16 9.81
C GLU A 38 -18.15 1.45 9.40
N PRO A 39 -18.00 0.18 9.84
CA PRO A 39 -16.78 -0.61 9.60
C PRO A 39 -16.60 -1.11 8.14
N ALA A 40 -17.38 -0.62 7.20
CA ALA A 40 -17.53 -1.25 5.88
C ALA A 40 -16.97 -0.46 4.69
N PHE A 41 -16.25 0.65 4.88
CA PHE A 41 -15.72 1.38 3.72
C PHE A 41 -14.21 1.24 3.56
N HIS A 42 -13.76 1.24 2.32
CA HIS A 42 -12.37 1.21 1.93
C HIS A 42 -12.05 2.43 1.08
N PHE A 43 -10.79 2.87 1.13
CA PHE A 43 -10.31 3.99 0.33
C PHE A 43 -9.73 3.56 -1.01
N ALA A 44 -9.87 4.46 -1.99
CA ALA A 44 -9.11 4.46 -3.23
C ALA A 44 -8.39 5.81 -3.34
N ILE A 45 -7.10 5.80 -3.65
CA ILE A 45 -6.28 7.00 -3.80
C ILE A 45 -5.36 6.87 -5.02
N GLU A 46 -5.10 7.98 -5.70
CA GLU A 46 -4.11 8.07 -6.77
C GLU A 46 -2.76 8.58 -6.24
N GLY A 47 -1.67 8.22 -6.95
CA GLY A 47 -0.30 8.58 -6.58
C GLY A 47 -0.10 10.05 -6.22
N PRO A 48 -0.53 11.02 -7.05
CA PRO A 48 -0.37 12.45 -6.71
C PRO A 48 -1.02 12.85 -5.39
N SER A 49 -2.24 12.36 -5.12
CA SER A 49 -2.93 12.61 -3.84
C SER A 49 -2.25 11.90 -2.67
N PHE A 50 -1.73 10.68 -2.90
CA PHE A 50 -0.96 9.95 -1.90
C PHE A 50 0.31 10.70 -1.49
N GLU A 51 1.03 11.31 -2.46
CA GLU A 51 2.21 12.12 -2.19
C GLU A 51 1.90 13.32 -1.29
N VAL A 52 0.83 14.07 -1.59
CA VAL A 52 0.38 15.19 -0.76
C VAL A 52 0.06 14.75 0.68
N VAL A 53 -0.62 13.62 0.84
CA VAL A 53 -0.93 13.07 2.18
C VAL A 53 0.34 12.65 2.92
N CYS A 54 1.28 12.02 2.24
CA CYS A 54 2.55 11.62 2.85
C CYS A 54 3.39 12.79 3.33
N ASP A 55 3.36 13.91 2.60
CA ASP A 55 4.21 15.04 2.87
C ASP A 55 3.61 16.02 3.89
N ASN A 56 2.28 16.16 3.90
CA ASN A 56 1.61 17.19 4.68
C ASN A 56 0.69 16.65 5.80
N MET A 57 0.35 15.34 5.78
CA MET A 57 -0.66 14.77 6.68
C MET A 57 -0.21 13.44 7.30
N ARG A 58 1.09 13.31 7.56
CA ARG A 58 1.71 12.05 8.01
C ARG A 58 1.09 11.48 9.27
N ASP A 59 0.82 12.33 10.26
CA ASP A 59 0.36 11.87 11.58
C ASP A 59 -1.16 11.84 11.71
N SER A 60 -1.89 12.46 10.80
CA SER A 60 -3.35 12.60 10.89
C SER A 60 -4.10 11.66 9.95
N VAL A 61 -3.87 11.78 8.65
CA VAL A 61 -4.64 11.07 7.61
C VAL A 61 -3.94 9.80 7.13
N LEU A 62 -2.60 9.83 7.05
CA LEU A 62 -1.82 8.76 6.43
C LEU A 62 -2.00 7.39 7.10
N PRO A 63 -1.94 7.24 8.45
CA PRO A 63 -2.13 5.94 9.09
C PRO A 63 -3.50 5.33 8.80
N PHE A 64 -4.53 6.17 8.82
CA PHE A 64 -5.90 5.76 8.54
C PHE A 64 -6.09 5.36 7.08
N LEU A 65 -5.53 6.14 6.15
CA LEU A 65 -5.55 5.84 4.73
C LEU A 65 -4.78 4.57 4.39
N ALA A 66 -3.60 4.37 4.97
CA ALA A 66 -2.77 3.19 4.72
C ALA A 66 -3.45 1.90 5.18
N THR A 67 -4.09 1.92 6.37
CA THR A 67 -4.72 0.73 6.94
C THR A 67 -6.07 0.38 6.31
N ARG A 68 -6.79 1.36 5.76
CA ARG A 68 -8.10 1.16 5.12
C ARG A 68 -8.07 1.31 3.59
N GLY A 69 -6.92 1.60 3.01
CA GLY A 69 -6.73 1.69 1.57
C GLY A 69 -6.84 0.32 0.91
N ALA A 70 -7.72 0.21 -0.08
CA ALA A 70 -7.87 -1.00 -0.90
C ALA A 70 -7.32 -0.82 -2.31
N VAL A 71 -7.30 0.42 -2.81
CA VAL A 71 -6.82 0.75 -4.14
C VAL A 71 -5.87 1.94 -4.08
N PHE A 72 -4.62 1.70 -4.49
CA PHE A 72 -3.60 2.72 -4.67
C PHE A 72 -3.23 2.76 -6.15
N ALA A 73 -3.88 3.66 -6.90
CA ALA A 73 -3.76 3.72 -8.35
C ALA A 73 -2.63 4.66 -8.80
N ARG A 74 -2.04 4.37 -9.96
CA ARG A 74 -1.03 5.23 -10.60
C ARG A 74 0.14 5.59 -9.69
N MET A 75 0.56 4.64 -8.86
CA MET A 75 1.70 4.81 -7.95
C MET A 75 3.01 4.70 -8.71
N ARG A 76 3.93 5.65 -8.48
CA ARG A 76 5.32 5.53 -8.92
C ARG A 76 6.03 4.43 -8.10
N PRO A 77 7.17 3.89 -8.60
CA PRO A 77 7.93 2.86 -7.88
C PRO A 77 8.33 3.25 -6.45
N ASP A 78 8.77 4.49 -6.26
CA ASP A 78 9.13 5.06 -4.97
C ASP A 78 7.93 5.13 -4.00
N MET A 79 6.75 5.47 -4.51
CA MET A 79 5.53 5.53 -3.71
C MET A 79 5.06 4.14 -3.25
N LYS A 80 5.22 3.11 -4.11
CA LYS A 80 4.90 1.72 -3.74
C LYS A 80 5.77 1.25 -2.58
N GLN A 81 7.07 1.54 -2.65
CA GLN A 81 8.01 1.24 -1.57
C GLN A 81 7.64 2.01 -0.29
N ARG A 82 7.38 3.31 -0.40
CA ARG A 82 6.98 4.16 0.74
C ARG A 82 5.71 3.65 1.43
N LEU A 83 4.71 3.15 0.67
CA LEU A 83 3.51 2.55 1.24
C LEU A 83 3.83 1.30 2.07
N VAL A 84 4.71 0.44 1.56
CA VAL A 84 5.18 -0.75 2.30
C VAL A 84 5.84 -0.34 3.61
N GLU A 85 6.75 0.63 3.57
CA GLU A 85 7.47 1.13 4.74
C GLU A 85 6.52 1.76 5.77
N ILE A 86 5.53 2.54 5.31
CA ILE A 86 4.50 3.12 6.20
C ILE A 86 3.69 2.02 6.91
N LEU A 87 3.29 0.97 6.21
CA LEU A 87 2.58 -0.14 6.83
C LEU A 87 3.44 -0.88 7.84
N GLN A 88 4.74 -1.04 7.59
CA GLN A 88 5.69 -1.63 8.53
C GLN A 88 5.90 -0.74 9.76
N ASP A 89 5.97 0.59 9.59
CA ASP A 89 6.03 1.56 10.70
C ASP A 89 4.77 1.51 11.59
N LEU A 90 3.65 1.02 11.05
CA LEU A 90 2.40 0.76 11.77
C LEU A 90 2.31 -0.68 12.32
N ASP A 91 3.44 -1.39 12.44
CA ASP A 91 3.55 -2.76 12.95
C ASP A 91 2.84 -3.84 12.11
N PHE A 92 2.55 -3.57 10.82
CA PHE A 92 2.03 -4.59 9.92
C PHE A 92 3.12 -5.44 9.30
N VAL A 93 2.86 -6.74 9.17
CA VAL A 93 3.66 -7.63 8.34
C VAL A 93 3.16 -7.54 6.89
N VAL A 94 4.00 -6.99 6.03
CA VAL A 94 3.63 -6.68 4.64
C VAL A 94 4.17 -7.73 3.68
N ILE A 95 3.27 -8.27 2.85
CA ILE A 95 3.61 -9.12 1.72
C ILE A 95 3.38 -8.30 0.45
N MET A 96 4.40 -8.17 -0.39
CA MET A 96 4.30 -7.52 -1.68
C MET A 96 4.39 -8.56 -2.80
N CYS A 97 3.45 -8.50 -3.74
CA CYS A 97 3.43 -9.32 -4.94
C CYS A 97 3.47 -8.40 -6.16
N GLY A 98 4.38 -8.66 -7.10
CA GLY A 98 4.54 -7.83 -8.29
C GLY A 98 5.16 -8.61 -9.44
N ASP A 99 5.03 -8.09 -10.66
CA ASP A 99 5.48 -8.75 -11.90
C ASP A 99 6.52 -7.95 -12.70
N GLY A 100 6.73 -6.67 -12.37
CA GLY A 100 7.56 -5.77 -13.16
C GLY A 100 8.72 -5.14 -12.40
N ALA A 101 9.64 -4.54 -13.16
CA ALA A 101 10.78 -3.78 -12.63
C ALA A 101 10.35 -2.62 -11.71
N ASN A 102 9.18 -2.06 -11.95
CA ASN A 102 8.59 -0.98 -11.16
C ASN A 102 8.24 -1.39 -9.71
N ASP A 103 8.21 -2.70 -9.44
CA ASP A 103 7.89 -3.24 -8.12
C ASP A 103 9.12 -3.60 -7.30
N CYS A 104 10.31 -3.57 -7.89
CA CYS A 104 11.56 -4.02 -7.25
C CYS A 104 11.82 -3.35 -5.90
N GLY A 105 11.59 -2.04 -5.77
CA GLY A 105 11.75 -1.32 -4.51
C GLY A 105 10.81 -1.82 -3.42
N ALA A 106 9.52 -1.95 -3.75
CA ALA A 106 8.50 -2.43 -2.83
C ALA A 106 8.68 -3.91 -2.47
N LEU A 107 9.09 -4.74 -3.44
CA LEU A 107 9.40 -6.17 -3.21
C LEU A 107 10.55 -6.38 -2.23
N LYS A 108 11.59 -5.53 -2.32
CA LYS A 108 12.73 -5.56 -1.40
C LYS A 108 12.39 -5.04 -0.01
N ALA A 109 11.55 -4.00 0.07
CA ALA A 109 11.17 -3.37 1.33
C ALA A 109 10.20 -4.24 2.14
N ALA A 110 9.36 -5.04 1.47
CA ALA A 110 8.36 -5.87 2.13
C ALA A 110 9.01 -6.97 3.00
N ASN A 111 8.28 -7.42 4.04
CA ASN A 111 8.69 -8.57 4.86
C ASN A 111 8.76 -9.84 4.01
N ALA A 112 7.93 -9.94 2.97
CA ALA A 112 8.05 -10.95 1.93
C ALA A 112 7.69 -10.39 0.57
N GLY A 113 8.65 -10.45 -0.35
CA GLY A 113 8.46 -10.12 -1.76
C GLY A 113 8.20 -11.38 -2.59
N ILE A 114 7.19 -11.34 -3.44
CA ILE A 114 6.84 -12.42 -4.36
C ILE A 114 6.87 -11.85 -5.78
N SER A 115 7.80 -12.34 -6.61
CA SER A 115 7.82 -12.00 -8.03
C SER A 115 6.96 -12.99 -8.82
N LEU A 116 6.06 -12.46 -9.66
CA LEU A 116 5.30 -13.23 -10.64
C LEU A 116 6.01 -13.33 -12.01
N SER A 117 7.25 -12.85 -12.09
CA SER A 117 8.06 -12.87 -13.31
C SER A 117 9.43 -13.45 -13.00
N GLU A 118 9.95 -14.31 -13.89
CA GLU A 118 11.33 -14.81 -13.80
C GLU A 118 12.37 -13.80 -14.29
N ALA A 119 11.93 -12.68 -14.88
CA ALA A 119 12.81 -11.66 -15.45
C ALA A 119 13.24 -10.61 -14.43
N GLU A 120 12.73 -9.39 -14.56
CA GLU A 120 13.29 -8.21 -13.87
C GLU A 120 12.97 -8.18 -12.36
N ALA A 121 11.76 -8.58 -11.97
CA ALA A 121 11.34 -8.54 -10.58
C ALA A 121 11.92 -9.67 -9.72
N SER A 122 12.37 -10.78 -10.34
CA SER A 122 12.92 -11.94 -9.64
C SER A 122 14.19 -11.62 -8.84
N VAL A 123 15.00 -10.68 -9.30
CA VAL A 123 16.23 -10.24 -8.62
C VAL A 123 15.93 -9.50 -7.30
N ALA A 124 14.74 -8.96 -7.19
CA ALA A 124 14.31 -8.15 -6.06
C ALA A 124 13.49 -8.93 -5.01
N ALA A 125 13.03 -10.13 -5.36
CA ALA A 125 12.11 -10.90 -4.52
C ALA A 125 12.76 -12.21 -4.04
N PRO A 126 12.66 -12.55 -2.75
CA PRO A 126 13.12 -13.84 -2.23
C PRO A 126 12.31 -15.02 -2.75
N PHE A 127 11.07 -14.78 -3.19
CA PHE A 127 10.22 -15.81 -3.77
C PHE A 127 9.85 -15.42 -5.20
N THR A 128 10.03 -16.37 -6.13
CA THR A 128 9.70 -16.19 -7.55
C THR A 128 8.77 -17.30 -8.01
N SER A 129 7.64 -16.92 -8.61
CA SER A 129 6.74 -17.87 -9.25
C SER A 129 7.15 -18.10 -10.71
N LYS A 130 7.16 -19.37 -11.13
CA LYS A 130 7.40 -19.74 -12.55
C LYS A 130 6.20 -19.43 -13.44
N THR A 131 5.03 -19.29 -12.86
CA THR A 131 3.80 -18.94 -13.56
C THR A 131 3.35 -17.55 -13.13
N PRO A 132 2.94 -16.67 -14.06
CA PRO A 132 2.45 -15.33 -13.73
C PRO A 132 1.02 -15.43 -13.17
N ASP A 133 0.87 -16.12 -12.05
CA ASP A 133 -0.41 -16.37 -11.40
C ASP A 133 -0.30 -16.14 -9.89
N ILE A 134 -1.26 -15.40 -9.35
CA ILE A 134 -1.39 -15.03 -7.95
C ILE A 134 -1.67 -16.23 -7.02
N SER A 135 -2.04 -17.39 -7.54
CA SER A 135 -2.36 -18.59 -6.76
C SER A 135 -1.19 -19.09 -5.89
N CYS A 136 0.05 -18.69 -6.22
CA CYS A 136 1.22 -18.97 -5.39
C CYS A 136 1.18 -18.26 -4.02
N VAL A 137 0.50 -17.10 -3.91
CA VAL A 137 0.47 -16.29 -2.69
C VAL A 137 -0.21 -17.01 -1.52
N PRO A 138 -1.44 -17.56 -1.65
CA PRO A 138 -2.05 -18.35 -0.58
C PRO A 138 -1.24 -19.58 -0.15
N ALA A 139 -0.55 -20.21 -1.11
CA ALA A 139 0.32 -21.35 -0.82
C ALA A 139 1.52 -20.92 0.04
N LEU A 140 2.12 -19.78 -0.28
CA LEU A 140 3.24 -19.22 0.48
C LEU A 140 2.81 -18.82 1.90
N ILE A 141 1.67 -18.13 2.05
CA ILE A 141 1.14 -17.71 3.36
C ILE A 141 0.87 -18.92 4.27
N ARG A 142 0.44 -20.05 3.71
CA ARG A 142 0.19 -21.29 4.46
C ARG A 142 1.45 -22.09 4.73
N SER A 143 2.56 -21.71 4.14
CA SER A 143 3.85 -22.40 4.33
C SER A 143 4.36 -22.20 5.77
N PRO A 144 4.94 -23.22 6.42
CA PRO A 144 5.52 -23.09 7.74
C PRO A 144 6.67 -22.07 7.81
N PHE A 145 7.25 -21.70 6.70
CA PHE A 145 8.26 -20.63 6.62
C PHE A 145 7.73 -19.26 7.05
N PHE A 146 6.42 -18.98 6.86
CA PHE A 146 5.78 -17.74 7.31
C PHE A 146 5.39 -17.75 8.79
N LEU A 147 5.27 -18.92 9.40
CA LEU A 147 4.86 -19.06 10.80
C LEU A 147 6.00 -18.83 11.79
N ILE A 148 7.25 -18.68 11.31
CA ILE A 148 8.42 -18.48 12.16
C ILE A 148 8.95 -17.06 11.93
N PRO A 149 8.63 -16.07 12.80
CA PRO A 149 9.07 -14.68 12.65
C PRO A 149 10.58 -14.47 12.58
N HIS A 150 11.38 -15.47 12.99
CA HIS A 150 12.84 -15.40 13.05
C HIS A 150 13.59 -16.07 11.89
N CYS A 151 12.91 -16.80 11.01
CA CYS A 151 13.60 -17.47 9.88
C CYS A 151 13.93 -16.54 8.72
N PHE A 152 13.34 -15.37 8.63
CA PHE A 152 13.64 -14.40 7.56
C PHE A 152 15.06 -13.82 7.65
N SER A 153 15.66 -13.78 8.83
CA SER A 153 17.02 -13.27 9.03
C SER A 153 18.13 -14.19 8.49
N LEU A 154 17.83 -15.44 8.15
CA LEU A 154 18.82 -16.42 7.75
C LEU A 154 19.00 -16.59 6.23
N PHE A 155 18.13 -15.97 5.41
CA PHE A 155 18.18 -16.07 3.95
C PHE A 155 18.66 -14.81 3.23
N THR A 156 19.11 -13.78 3.95
CA THR A 156 19.66 -12.54 3.39
C THR A 156 21.19 -12.45 3.54
N GLN A 157 21.89 -13.58 3.43
CA GLN A 157 23.35 -13.60 3.26
C GLN A 157 23.74 -14.18 1.90
#